data_38a9910fd04073bf00f2e31855cbddf5
#
_entry.id   38a9910fd04073bf00f2e31855cbddf5
#
_cell.length_a   1.000
_cell.length_b   1.000
_cell.length_c   1.000
_cell.angle_alpha   90.00
_cell.angle_beta   90.00
_cell.angle_gamma   90.00
#
_symmetry.space_group_name_H-M   'P 1'
#
loop_
_entity.id
_entity.type
_entity.pdbx_description
1 polymer ?
#
loop_
_entity_poly.entity_id
_entity_poly.type
_entity_poly.pdbx_seq_one_letter_code
_entity_poly.pdbx_strand_id
1 'polypeptide(L)'
;MATRYLQLQHPDKRGANSGDGRSIWNGLIRGRRGQWDVSSCGTGVTRLCPATSARGEFFQTGNALTDYGCGTAHIDEGIGAALMSEVFARNGIRTERVLAVLSLPSGLAINVRVAANLLRPSHFFGLLRRREDEDLRRLVLYYAEREIRDGRWPEIAHEKDRIRYLARRVAIDFAQATATFESEYIFCWLDWDGDNILTDGSIVDYGSVRQFGLYHHSYRFEDTDRMSTSIPEQKRKARQIVQRFAQLRDLLLDGELPALDGLVDDDVLTLFDREFEGHRRRLFLRQIGCDDKDVDAILRKPPDCLESLMALHRRLERRRSSRGACRVPDGLSWNAVYCMRDVLRELPERLLRSAAEGSPRLPAKDFYAIALSDYASRKDRQINPYRRQLALAYQHHYLQLVDAIAARRHRSRSAVLAELSDHAVLRNPYARMTGDGLTHATRRLTSNRGRLAPEETFRLLRAFADFQQREISPGPASTADAMADERPLVRRIHRDLLALARDFRESL
;
A
#
# COMPACT_ATOMS: atom_id res chain seq x y z
N MET A 1 7.22 -0.33 24.36
CA MET A 1 6.42 0.92 24.24
C MET A 1 4.98 0.51 23.99
N ALA A 2 4.03 0.90 24.84
CA ALA A 2 2.63 0.73 24.49
C ALA A 2 2.33 1.59 23.25
N THR A 3 1.62 1.06 22.29
CA THR A 3 1.16 1.84 21.15
C THR A 3 0.20 2.89 21.67
N ARG A 4 0.53 4.15 21.48
CA ARG A 4 -0.29 5.28 21.93
C ARG A 4 -0.96 5.91 20.74
N TYR A 5 -2.25 6.22 20.86
CA TYR A 5 -2.92 7.10 19.91
C TYR A 5 -3.63 8.21 20.66
N LEU A 6 -3.93 9.27 19.96
CA LEU A 6 -4.51 10.43 20.57
C LEU A 6 -5.99 10.24 20.81
N GLN A 7 -6.43 10.69 21.97
CA GLN A 7 -7.81 10.61 22.42
C GLN A 7 -8.78 11.54 21.70
N LEU A 8 -8.59 11.90 20.44
CA LEU A 8 -9.61 12.64 19.71
C LEU A 8 -10.91 11.85 19.55
N GLN A 9 -10.82 10.54 19.69
CA GLN A 9 -11.99 9.64 19.69
C GLN A 9 -12.60 9.44 21.09
N HIS A 10 -11.93 9.90 22.15
CA HIS A 10 -12.42 9.74 23.50
C HIS A 10 -13.52 10.75 23.84
N PRO A 11 -14.51 10.35 24.66
CA PRO A 11 -15.62 11.23 25.04
C PRO A 11 -15.17 12.52 25.70
N ASP A 12 -14.07 12.50 26.46
CA ASP A 12 -13.57 13.68 27.17
C ASP A 12 -12.74 14.64 26.30
N LYS A 13 -12.28 14.20 25.12
CA LYS A 13 -11.50 14.99 24.14
C LYS A 13 -10.37 15.87 24.73
N ARG A 14 -9.84 15.49 25.89
CA ARG A 14 -8.85 16.31 26.62
C ARG A 14 -7.43 16.15 26.10
N GLY A 15 -7.23 15.41 24.99
CA GLY A 15 -5.94 15.26 24.35
C GLY A 15 -4.90 14.43 25.12
N ALA A 16 -5.29 13.81 26.22
CA ALA A 16 -4.42 12.90 26.95
C ALA A 16 -4.13 11.66 26.09
N ASN A 17 -2.91 11.12 26.17
CA ASN A 17 -2.56 9.89 25.47
C ASN A 17 -3.26 8.70 26.09
N SER A 18 -3.98 7.92 25.28
CA SER A 18 -4.36 6.56 25.63
C SER A 18 -3.65 5.59 24.68
N GLY A 19 -3.35 4.40 25.19
CA GLY A 19 -2.94 3.31 24.32
C GLY A 19 -4.16 2.78 23.54
N ASP A 20 -3.92 2.02 22.47
CA ASP A 20 -4.97 1.22 21.84
C ASP A 20 -5.46 0.09 22.75
N GLY A 21 -4.80 -0.07 23.90
CA GLY A 21 -5.15 -1.01 24.95
C GLY A 21 -4.84 -2.46 24.64
N ARG A 22 -4.30 -2.77 23.47
CA ARG A 22 -4.07 -4.16 23.03
C ARG A 22 -2.66 -4.46 22.53
N SER A 23 -1.80 -3.48 22.43
CA SER A 23 -0.43 -3.66 21.93
C SER A 23 0.61 -3.30 22.97
N ILE A 24 1.63 -4.17 23.08
CA ILE A 24 2.75 -4.00 24.00
C ILE A 24 4.05 -4.10 23.21
N TRP A 25 4.97 -3.17 23.45
CA TRP A 25 6.33 -3.27 22.94
C TRP A 25 7.13 -4.26 23.80
N ASN A 26 7.71 -5.29 23.17
CA ASN A 26 8.39 -6.40 23.84
C ASN A 26 9.93 -6.26 23.81
N GLY A 27 10.45 -5.22 23.20
CA GLY A 27 11.89 -4.99 23.10
C GLY A 27 12.41 -5.03 21.67
N LEU A 28 13.70 -5.29 21.55
CA LEU A 28 14.45 -5.27 20.30
C LEU A 28 15.03 -6.65 20.01
N ILE A 29 14.99 -7.05 18.75
CA ILE A 29 15.75 -8.18 18.23
C ILE A 29 16.81 -7.68 17.24
N ARG A 30 17.96 -8.36 17.18
CA ARG A 30 19.00 -8.09 16.19
C ARG A 30 18.85 -9.03 15.00
N GLY A 31 18.67 -8.46 13.83
CA GLY A 31 18.70 -9.17 12.55
C GLY A 31 19.96 -8.85 11.76
N ARG A 32 20.12 -9.49 10.61
CA ARG A 32 21.26 -9.22 9.70
C ARG A 32 21.28 -7.79 9.17
N ARG A 33 20.14 -7.09 9.15
CA ARG A 33 19.97 -5.74 8.59
C ARG A 33 19.71 -4.67 9.65
N GLY A 34 20.16 -4.86 10.87
CA GLY A 34 19.99 -3.91 11.97
C GLY A 34 19.06 -4.42 13.07
N GLN A 35 18.59 -3.51 13.89
CA GLN A 35 17.68 -3.80 15.01
C GLN A 35 16.22 -3.66 14.55
N TRP A 36 15.36 -4.51 15.13
CA TRP A 36 13.94 -4.54 14.87
C TRP A 36 13.17 -4.44 16.18
N ASP A 37 12.19 -3.53 16.23
CA ASP A 37 11.23 -3.49 17.31
C ASP A 37 10.30 -4.70 17.23
N VAL A 38 10.00 -5.30 18.37
CA VAL A 38 9.01 -6.35 18.51
C VAL A 38 7.83 -5.83 19.32
N SER A 39 6.63 -6.03 18.82
CA SER A 39 5.38 -5.70 19.50
C SER A 39 4.43 -6.89 19.43
N SER A 40 3.69 -7.11 20.51
CA SER A 40 2.56 -8.04 20.52
C SER A 40 1.25 -7.28 20.63
N CYS A 41 0.25 -7.70 19.85
CA CYS A 41 -1.10 -7.15 19.82
C CYS A 41 -2.11 -8.23 20.21
N GLY A 42 -3.11 -7.89 21.01
CA GLY A 42 -4.10 -8.84 21.51
C GLY A 42 -3.73 -9.47 22.88
N THR A 43 -2.79 -8.85 23.60
CA THR A 43 -2.32 -9.34 24.92
C THR A 43 -3.27 -9.06 26.08
N GLY A 44 -4.46 -8.57 25.81
CA GLY A 44 -5.44 -8.14 26.80
C GLY A 44 -5.37 -6.65 27.11
N VAL A 45 -6.30 -6.18 27.92
CA VAL A 45 -6.45 -4.77 28.28
C VAL A 45 -5.23 -4.25 29.00
N THR A 46 -4.78 -3.05 28.64
CA THR A 46 -3.79 -2.28 29.41
C THR A 46 -4.47 -1.12 30.12
N ARG A 47 -3.76 -0.48 31.06
CA ARG A 47 -4.23 0.73 31.77
C ARG A 47 -4.52 1.92 30.81
N LEU A 48 -3.96 1.86 29.60
CA LEU A 48 -4.13 2.89 28.57
C LEU A 48 -5.29 2.59 27.63
N CYS A 49 -6.09 1.55 27.93
CA CYS A 49 -7.23 1.17 27.10
C CYS A 49 -8.26 2.31 27.02
N PRO A 50 -8.69 2.72 25.82
CA PRO A 50 -9.72 3.75 25.64
C PRO A 50 -11.04 3.43 26.34
N ALA A 51 -11.44 2.15 26.40
CA ALA A 51 -12.68 1.74 27.04
C ALA A 51 -12.69 2.05 28.55
N THR A 52 -11.54 2.09 29.20
CA THR A 52 -11.43 2.48 30.62
C THR A 52 -11.98 3.91 30.85
N SER A 53 -11.55 4.85 30.04
CA SER A 53 -12.08 6.23 30.13
C SER A 53 -13.53 6.33 29.68
N ALA A 54 -13.90 5.61 28.62
CA ALA A 54 -15.25 5.69 28.03
C ALA A 54 -16.35 5.15 28.96
N ARG A 55 -16.02 4.08 29.73
CA ARG A 55 -16.99 3.43 30.63
C ARG A 55 -16.86 3.89 32.08
N GLY A 56 -15.81 4.62 32.43
CA GLY A 56 -15.48 4.93 33.82
C GLY A 56 -15.09 3.74 34.67
N GLU A 57 -14.82 2.59 34.03
CA GLU A 57 -14.46 1.35 34.66
C GLU A 57 -12.96 1.06 34.49
N PHE A 58 -12.34 0.54 35.54
CA PHE A 58 -10.93 0.17 35.52
C PHE A 58 -10.80 -1.32 35.15
N PHE A 59 -10.39 -1.61 33.93
CA PHE A 59 -10.13 -3.00 33.52
C PHE A 59 -8.81 -3.50 34.09
N GLN A 60 -8.82 -4.73 34.57
CA GLN A 60 -7.59 -5.41 34.99
C GLN A 60 -6.72 -5.67 33.75
N THR A 61 -5.44 -5.36 33.83
CA THR A 61 -4.47 -5.66 32.75
C THR A 61 -4.52 -7.14 32.37
N GLY A 62 -4.62 -7.44 31.08
CA GLY A 62 -4.70 -8.80 30.57
C GLY A 62 -6.14 -9.36 30.49
N ASN A 63 -7.16 -8.60 30.87
CA ASN A 63 -8.55 -9.04 30.73
C ASN A 63 -8.88 -9.26 29.24
N ALA A 64 -9.21 -10.50 28.86
CA ALA A 64 -9.55 -10.90 27.50
C ALA A 64 -11.04 -10.72 27.13
N LEU A 65 -11.88 -10.34 28.08
CA LEU A 65 -13.34 -10.21 27.89
C LEU A 65 -13.76 -8.84 27.34
N THR A 66 -12.80 -7.98 26.99
CA THR A 66 -13.07 -6.66 26.41
C THR A 66 -13.21 -6.74 24.91
N ASP A 67 -14.03 -5.82 24.38
CA ASP A 67 -14.31 -5.73 22.93
C ASP A 67 -13.06 -5.53 22.08
N TYR A 68 -13.21 -5.79 20.79
CA TYR A 68 -12.24 -5.46 19.75
C TYR A 68 -11.73 -4.00 19.90
N GLY A 69 -10.43 -3.82 19.76
CA GLY A 69 -9.80 -2.50 19.94
C GLY A 69 -9.45 -2.15 21.40
N CYS A 70 -9.96 -2.93 22.36
CA CYS A 70 -9.80 -2.67 23.78
C CYS A 70 -9.04 -3.78 24.54
N GLY A 71 -8.12 -4.45 23.88
CA GLY A 71 -7.27 -5.47 24.52
C GLY A 71 -7.20 -6.79 23.78
N THR A 72 -8.20 -7.16 23.02
CA THR A 72 -8.26 -8.41 22.27
C THR A 72 -7.94 -8.24 20.80
N ALA A 73 -7.41 -9.29 20.18
CA ALA A 73 -7.33 -9.45 18.74
C ALA A 73 -7.88 -10.83 18.35
N HIS A 74 -8.53 -10.91 17.18
CA HIS A 74 -9.05 -12.16 16.67
C HIS A 74 -8.01 -12.87 15.80
N ILE A 75 -8.12 -14.20 15.70
CA ILE A 75 -7.23 -15.03 14.89
C ILE A 75 -7.26 -14.63 13.41
N ASP A 76 -8.40 -14.21 12.91
CA ASP A 76 -8.59 -13.75 11.52
C ASP A 76 -7.77 -12.48 11.27
N GLU A 77 -7.74 -11.56 12.23
CA GLU A 77 -6.90 -10.35 12.16
C GLU A 77 -5.42 -10.72 12.08
N GLY A 78 -4.96 -11.65 12.94
CA GLY A 78 -3.58 -12.07 12.96
C GLY A 78 -3.12 -12.78 11.68
N ILE A 79 -3.90 -13.74 11.20
CA ILE A 79 -3.59 -14.45 9.96
C ILE A 79 -3.71 -13.52 8.75
N GLY A 80 -4.71 -12.62 8.75
CA GLY A 80 -4.85 -11.59 7.72
C GLY A 80 -3.64 -10.65 7.66
N ALA A 81 -3.19 -10.16 8.81
CA ALA A 81 -1.99 -9.33 8.92
C ALA A 81 -0.73 -10.08 8.45
N ALA A 82 -0.57 -11.35 8.83
CA ALA A 82 0.54 -12.18 8.38
C ALA A 82 0.56 -12.34 6.86
N LEU A 83 -0.61 -12.63 6.26
CA LEU A 83 -0.75 -12.81 4.83
C LEU A 83 -0.50 -11.52 4.06
N MET A 84 -1.16 -10.41 4.46
CA MET A 84 -1.02 -9.12 3.79
C MET A 84 0.40 -8.56 3.90
N SER A 85 1.01 -8.60 5.10
CA SER A 85 2.38 -8.12 5.28
C SER A 85 3.38 -8.90 4.43
N GLU A 86 3.20 -10.21 4.29
CA GLU A 86 4.06 -11.05 3.46
C GLU A 86 3.87 -10.75 1.96
N VAL A 87 2.63 -10.64 1.49
CA VAL A 87 2.32 -10.29 0.09
C VAL A 87 2.89 -8.91 -0.25
N PHE A 88 2.71 -7.91 0.62
CA PHE A 88 3.24 -6.57 0.38
C PHE A 88 4.77 -6.55 0.39
N ALA A 89 5.40 -7.14 1.39
CA ALA A 89 6.87 -7.17 1.47
C ALA A 89 7.51 -7.83 0.24
N ARG A 90 6.94 -8.93 -0.25
CA ARG A 90 7.41 -9.63 -1.46
C ARG A 90 7.20 -8.81 -2.73
N ASN A 91 6.24 -7.90 -2.73
CA ASN A 91 5.99 -6.99 -3.85
C ASN A 91 6.66 -5.62 -3.69
N GLY A 92 7.61 -5.48 -2.74
CA GLY A 92 8.38 -4.26 -2.54
C GLY A 92 7.60 -3.12 -1.90
N ILE A 93 6.42 -3.40 -1.33
CA ILE A 93 5.62 -2.41 -0.60
C ILE A 93 6.07 -2.39 0.86
N ARG A 94 6.39 -1.21 1.37
CA ARG A 94 6.85 -1.06 2.75
C ARG A 94 5.74 -1.40 3.74
N THR A 95 6.06 -2.24 4.71
CA THR A 95 5.08 -2.76 5.67
C THR A 95 5.77 -3.35 6.90
N GLU A 96 5.07 -3.41 8.04
CA GLU A 96 5.50 -4.25 9.15
C GLU A 96 5.55 -5.73 8.72
N ARG A 97 6.17 -6.57 9.54
CA ARG A 97 6.19 -8.03 9.34
C ARG A 97 5.59 -8.74 10.55
N VAL A 98 4.88 -9.83 10.30
CA VAL A 98 4.34 -10.68 11.37
C VAL A 98 5.30 -11.85 11.58
N LEU A 99 5.79 -12.01 12.81
CA LEU A 99 6.68 -13.11 13.20
C LEU A 99 5.91 -14.36 13.61
N ALA A 100 4.85 -14.17 14.38
CA ALA A 100 4.04 -15.27 14.88
C ALA A 100 2.61 -14.82 15.15
N VAL A 101 1.68 -15.75 15.00
CA VAL A 101 0.28 -15.63 15.42
C VAL A 101 0.03 -16.74 16.42
N LEU A 102 -0.17 -16.38 17.69
CA LEU A 102 -0.45 -17.32 18.77
C LEU A 102 -1.96 -17.46 18.90
N SER A 103 -2.48 -18.65 18.55
CA SER A 103 -3.90 -18.94 18.67
C SER A 103 -4.28 -19.20 20.12
N LEU A 104 -5.26 -18.47 20.61
CA LEU A 104 -5.85 -18.62 21.92
C LEU A 104 -7.25 -19.29 21.84
N PRO A 105 -7.83 -19.76 22.97
CA PRO A 105 -9.22 -20.21 22.99
C PRO A 105 -10.19 -19.13 22.48
N SER A 106 -11.41 -19.54 22.10
CA SER A 106 -12.51 -18.65 21.69
C SER A 106 -12.21 -17.81 20.45
N GLY A 107 -11.26 -18.21 19.60
CA GLY A 107 -10.95 -17.48 18.36
C GLY A 107 -10.09 -16.23 18.54
N LEU A 108 -9.55 -16.02 19.74
CA LEU A 108 -8.61 -14.95 20.02
C LEU A 108 -7.21 -15.30 19.56
N ALA A 109 -6.35 -14.29 19.45
CA ALA A 109 -4.94 -14.44 19.09
C ALA A 109 -4.08 -13.34 19.71
N ILE A 110 -2.78 -13.66 19.81
CA ILE A 110 -1.74 -12.66 20.01
C ILE A 110 -0.91 -12.60 18.74
N ASN A 111 -0.82 -11.42 18.15
CA ASN A 111 -0.06 -11.16 16.93
C ASN A 111 1.29 -10.54 17.31
N VAL A 112 2.38 -11.27 17.06
CA VAL A 112 3.74 -10.78 17.28
C VAL A 112 4.23 -10.18 15.96
N ARG A 113 4.49 -8.88 15.96
CA ARG A 113 4.89 -8.14 14.77
C ARG A 113 6.20 -7.39 14.98
N VAL A 114 6.87 -7.10 13.88
CA VAL A 114 8.15 -6.38 13.90
C VAL A 114 8.21 -5.33 12.80
N ALA A 115 8.93 -4.26 13.10
CA ALA A 115 9.40 -3.31 12.10
C ALA A 115 10.78 -2.78 12.53
N ALA A 116 11.49 -2.20 11.57
CA ALA A 116 12.77 -1.58 11.85
C ALA A 116 12.67 -0.48 12.92
N ASN A 117 11.52 0.20 12.93
CA ASN A 117 11.15 1.19 13.94
C ASN A 117 9.62 1.28 14.02
N LEU A 118 9.01 0.94 15.15
CA LEU A 118 7.54 0.95 15.31
C LEU A 118 6.99 2.33 15.70
N LEU A 119 7.78 3.39 15.60
CA LEU A 119 7.29 4.74 15.84
C LEU A 119 6.42 5.22 14.67
N ARG A 120 5.24 5.72 15.03
CA ARG A 120 4.25 6.31 14.13
C ARG A 120 4.31 7.84 14.23
N PRO A 121 3.90 8.59 13.20
CA PRO A 121 3.74 10.04 13.30
C PRO A 121 2.93 10.50 14.52
N SER A 122 1.88 9.74 14.87
CA SER A 122 1.03 10.04 16.04
C SER A 122 1.79 10.14 17.36
N HIS A 123 2.90 9.42 17.54
CA HIS A 123 3.73 9.53 18.73
C HIS A 123 4.41 10.90 18.85
N PHE A 124 4.90 11.44 17.73
CA PHE A 124 5.49 12.78 17.67
C PHE A 124 4.44 13.87 17.83
N PHE A 125 3.33 13.74 17.11
CA PHE A 125 2.26 14.74 17.13
C PHE A 125 1.53 14.84 18.47
N GLY A 126 1.54 13.78 19.26
CA GLY A 126 1.05 13.79 20.62
C GLY A 126 1.83 14.75 21.51
N LEU A 127 3.16 14.65 21.47
CA LEU A 127 4.06 15.52 22.22
C LEU A 127 4.01 16.97 21.69
N LEU A 128 4.00 17.14 20.37
CA LEU A 128 3.90 18.44 19.71
C LEU A 128 2.65 19.23 20.18
N ARG A 129 1.49 18.58 20.21
CA ARG A 129 0.23 19.24 20.62
C ARG A 129 0.19 19.63 22.10
N ARG A 130 0.80 18.83 22.96
CA ARG A 130 0.85 19.12 24.39
C ARG A 130 2.00 20.06 24.76
N ARG A 131 2.80 20.48 23.80
CA ARG A 131 3.99 21.31 24.02
C ARG A 131 4.96 20.66 25.01
N GLU A 132 5.10 19.37 24.93
CA GLU A 132 6.11 18.60 25.64
C GLU A 132 7.42 18.61 24.82
N ASP A 133 7.97 19.82 24.63
CA ASP A 133 9.02 20.10 23.65
C ASP A 133 10.32 19.30 23.93
N GLU A 134 10.68 19.13 25.22
CA GLU A 134 11.84 18.31 25.61
C GLU A 134 11.64 16.81 25.32
N ASP A 135 10.46 16.26 25.58
CA ASP A 135 10.14 14.88 25.26
C ASP A 135 10.06 14.66 23.75
N LEU A 136 9.53 15.64 23.02
CA LEU A 136 9.52 15.63 21.57
C LEU A 136 10.95 15.62 21.00
N ARG A 137 11.84 16.47 21.52
CA ARG A 137 13.26 16.53 21.14
C ARG A 137 13.93 15.18 21.39
N ARG A 138 13.75 14.61 22.58
CA ARG A 138 14.27 13.28 22.93
C ARG A 138 13.76 12.17 21.98
N LEU A 139 12.49 12.22 21.63
CA LEU A 139 11.90 11.23 20.70
C LEU A 139 12.49 11.36 19.29
N VAL A 140 12.65 12.60 18.79
CA VAL A 140 13.26 12.89 17.48
C VAL A 140 14.70 12.39 17.42
N LEU A 141 15.50 12.70 18.43
CA LEU A 141 16.89 12.27 18.49
C LEU A 141 17.04 10.75 18.63
N TYR A 142 16.19 10.12 19.45
CA TYR A 142 16.13 8.66 19.57
C TYR A 142 15.82 8.00 18.22
N TYR A 143 14.84 8.52 17.47
CA TYR A 143 14.51 8.02 16.14
C TYR A 143 15.69 8.17 15.17
N ALA A 144 16.26 9.36 15.07
CA ALA A 144 17.38 9.66 14.20
C ALA A 144 18.62 8.80 14.51
N GLU A 145 18.95 8.66 15.81
CA GLU A 145 20.08 7.85 16.25
C GLU A 145 19.92 6.37 15.88
N ARG A 146 18.71 5.84 16.00
CA ARG A 146 18.42 4.46 15.57
C ARG A 146 18.59 4.29 14.07
N GLU A 147 18.05 5.22 13.28
CA GLU A 147 18.14 5.17 11.82
C GLU A 147 19.60 5.28 11.33
N ILE A 148 20.43 6.11 11.98
CA ILE A 148 21.87 6.26 11.70
C ILE A 148 22.60 4.98 12.10
N ARG A 149 22.44 4.52 13.32
CA ARG A 149 23.14 3.34 13.85
C ARG A 149 22.85 2.06 13.04
N ASP A 150 21.66 1.92 12.51
CA ASP A 150 21.25 0.79 11.71
C ASP A 150 21.58 0.98 10.20
N GLY A 151 22.30 2.06 9.84
CA GLY A 151 22.77 2.34 8.48
C GLY A 151 21.65 2.71 7.49
N ARG A 152 20.47 3.06 7.98
CA ARG A 152 19.36 3.52 7.13
C ARG A 152 19.48 5.01 6.80
N TRP A 153 20.10 5.78 7.67
CA TRP A 153 20.48 7.17 7.45
C TRP A 153 21.99 7.32 7.42
N PRO A 154 22.52 8.36 6.74
CA PRO A 154 23.93 8.68 6.81
C PRO A 154 24.31 9.15 8.20
N GLU A 155 25.62 9.16 8.52
CA GLU A 155 26.11 9.73 9.76
C GLU A 155 25.84 11.23 9.79
N ILE A 156 25.19 11.72 10.85
CA ILE A 156 24.83 13.12 11.06
C ILE A 156 25.27 13.52 12.47
N ALA A 157 26.31 14.33 12.56
CA ALA A 157 26.93 14.66 13.84
C ALA A 157 26.06 15.61 14.69
N HIS A 158 25.53 16.68 14.08
CA HIS A 158 24.86 17.75 14.84
C HIS A 158 23.36 17.50 15.01
N GLU A 159 22.86 17.76 16.21
CA GLU A 159 21.45 17.59 16.56
C GLU A 159 20.50 18.36 15.63
N LYS A 160 20.79 19.65 15.38
CA LYS A 160 19.97 20.46 14.49
C LYS A 160 19.86 19.89 13.09
N ASP A 161 20.90 19.26 12.60
CA ASP A 161 20.92 18.64 11.28
C ASP A 161 20.14 17.31 11.29
N ARG A 162 20.13 16.56 12.40
CA ARG A 162 19.27 15.37 12.58
C ARG A 162 17.78 15.77 12.55
N ILE A 163 17.41 16.88 13.18
CA ILE A 163 16.03 17.39 13.16
C ILE A 163 15.61 17.81 11.74
N ARG A 164 16.48 18.55 11.02
CA ARG A 164 16.23 18.92 9.61
C ARG A 164 16.12 17.70 8.72
N TYR A 165 17.01 16.73 8.91
CA TYR A 165 17.04 15.51 8.11
C TYR A 165 15.80 14.66 8.34
N LEU A 166 15.26 14.55 9.58
CA LEU A 166 14.02 13.84 9.85
C LEU A 166 12.88 14.39 8.99
N ALA A 167 12.63 15.69 9.00
CA ALA A 167 11.54 16.30 8.23
C ALA A 167 11.68 16.03 6.73
N ARG A 168 12.89 16.18 6.18
CA ARG A 168 13.20 15.87 4.77
C ARG A 168 13.03 14.39 4.44
N ARG A 169 13.50 13.50 5.32
CA ARG A 169 13.40 12.06 5.11
C ARG A 169 11.97 11.57 5.15
N VAL A 170 11.18 12.05 6.11
CA VAL A 170 9.74 11.77 6.18
C VAL A 170 9.04 12.24 4.90
N ALA A 171 9.37 13.41 4.36
CA ALA A 171 8.80 13.88 3.10
C ALA A 171 9.08 12.91 1.94
N ILE A 172 10.31 12.42 1.82
CA ILE A 172 10.69 11.45 0.78
C ILE A 172 9.96 10.11 0.99
N ASP A 173 9.96 9.58 2.21
CA ASP A 173 9.38 8.29 2.51
C ASP A 173 7.86 8.28 2.30
N PHE A 174 7.16 9.31 2.76
CA PHE A 174 5.72 9.45 2.57
C PHE A 174 5.34 9.71 1.10
N ALA A 175 6.15 10.49 0.37
CA ALA A 175 5.96 10.69 -1.06
C ALA A 175 6.05 9.36 -1.83
N GLN A 176 7.09 8.56 -1.56
CA GLN A 176 7.29 7.26 -2.19
C GLN A 176 6.21 6.25 -1.81
N ALA A 177 5.85 6.17 -0.52
CA ALA A 177 4.79 5.28 -0.04
C ALA A 177 3.45 5.63 -0.70
N THR A 178 3.07 6.91 -0.70
CA THR A 178 1.79 7.36 -1.25
C THR A 178 1.72 7.20 -2.78
N ALA A 179 2.82 7.44 -3.50
CA ALA A 179 2.89 7.16 -4.93
C ALA A 179 2.77 5.66 -5.23
N THR A 180 3.34 4.81 -4.37
CA THR A 180 3.17 3.36 -4.45
C THR A 180 1.72 2.97 -4.21
N PHE A 181 1.05 3.53 -3.20
CA PHE A 181 -0.36 3.26 -2.94
C PHE A 181 -1.24 3.65 -4.12
N GLU A 182 -1.01 4.82 -4.74
CA GLU A 182 -1.74 5.24 -5.94
C GLU A 182 -1.51 4.24 -7.09
N SER A 183 -0.26 3.89 -7.39
CA SER A 183 0.10 3.02 -8.51
C SER A 183 -0.38 1.58 -8.32
N GLU A 184 -0.53 1.12 -7.09
CA GLU A 184 -0.94 -0.24 -6.73
C GLU A 184 -2.40 -0.35 -6.36
N TYR A 185 -3.16 0.73 -6.46
CA TYR A 185 -4.54 0.83 -6.01
C TYR A 185 -4.73 0.38 -4.56
N ILE A 186 -3.74 0.68 -3.71
CA ILE A 186 -3.81 0.38 -2.28
C ILE A 186 -4.49 1.55 -1.58
N PHE A 187 -5.58 1.27 -0.93
CA PHE A 187 -6.19 2.19 -0.01
C PHE A 187 -5.74 1.83 1.41
N CYS A 188 -4.99 2.73 2.02
CA CYS A 188 -4.58 2.65 3.42
C CYS A 188 -5.22 3.82 4.16
N TRP A 189 -5.88 3.58 5.24
CA TRP A 189 -6.60 4.57 6.03
C TRP A 189 -5.67 5.61 6.63
N LEU A 190 -5.23 6.55 5.80
CA LEU A 190 -4.44 7.67 6.28
C LEU A 190 -5.35 8.68 6.95
N ASP A 191 -5.05 8.97 8.21
CA ASP A 191 -5.54 10.13 8.92
C ASP A 191 -4.41 11.17 9.04
N TRP A 192 -4.78 12.37 9.42
CA TRP A 192 -3.82 13.47 9.62
C TRP A 192 -2.94 13.25 10.86
N ASP A 193 -3.30 12.33 11.75
CA ASP A 193 -2.49 11.94 12.91
C ASP A 193 -1.40 10.92 12.55
N GLY A 194 -1.57 10.18 11.45
CA GLY A 194 -0.62 9.18 11.01
C GLY A 194 -0.56 7.96 11.92
N ASP A 195 -1.71 7.50 12.45
CA ASP A 195 -1.75 6.36 13.36
C ASP A 195 -1.66 5.00 12.65
N ASN A 196 -2.10 4.92 11.39
CA ASN A 196 -2.12 3.69 10.60
C ASN A 196 -0.87 3.48 9.73
N ILE A 197 0.18 4.26 9.95
CA ILE A 197 1.41 4.21 9.18
C ILE A 197 2.62 4.45 10.09
N LEU A 198 3.76 3.86 9.77
CA LEU A 198 5.02 4.14 10.45
C LEU A 198 5.67 5.42 9.92
N THR A 199 6.60 5.97 10.67
CA THR A 199 7.32 7.21 10.32
C THR A 199 8.15 7.09 9.03
N ASP A 200 8.49 5.87 8.62
CA ASP A 200 9.15 5.57 7.34
C ASP A 200 8.17 5.29 6.18
N GLY A 201 6.86 5.49 6.38
CA GLY A 201 5.82 5.22 5.39
C GLY A 201 5.40 3.77 5.27
N SER A 202 5.82 2.88 6.18
CA SER A 202 5.39 1.48 6.20
C SER A 202 3.97 1.31 6.75
N ILE A 203 3.19 0.41 6.13
CA ILE A 203 1.81 0.10 6.57
C ILE A 203 1.85 -0.74 7.85
N VAL A 204 0.98 -0.43 8.82
CA VAL A 204 0.82 -1.17 10.08
C VAL A 204 -0.60 -1.58 10.40
N ASP A 205 -1.58 -1.12 9.66
CA ASP A 205 -2.98 -1.52 9.78
C ASP A 205 -3.52 -2.01 8.44
N TYR A 206 -3.97 -3.27 8.42
CA TYR A 206 -4.47 -3.94 7.23
C TYR A 206 -6.01 -3.99 7.15
N GLY A 207 -6.70 -3.55 8.18
CA GLY A 207 -8.17 -3.59 8.24
C GLY A 207 -8.86 -2.77 7.17
N SER A 208 -8.20 -1.72 6.69
CA SER A 208 -8.70 -0.82 5.65
C SER A 208 -7.98 -0.93 4.32
N VAL A 209 -7.03 -1.85 4.18
CA VAL A 209 -6.25 -1.99 2.95
C VAL A 209 -7.07 -2.71 1.87
N ARG A 210 -7.10 -2.09 0.70
CA ARG A 210 -7.73 -2.63 -0.52
C ARG A 210 -6.74 -2.57 -1.67
N GLN A 211 -6.81 -3.56 -2.54
CA GLN A 211 -6.08 -3.61 -3.80
C GLN A 211 -7.06 -3.95 -4.92
N PHE A 212 -7.08 -3.12 -5.96
CA PHE A 212 -8.00 -3.29 -7.07
C PHE A 212 -7.29 -3.09 -8.41
N GLY A 213 -7.70 -3.83 -9.43
CA GLY A 213 -7.27 -3.61 -10.81
C GLY A 213 -8.00 -2.45 -11.48
N LEU A 214 -9.15 -2.08 -10.95
CA LEU A 214 -9.91 -0.90 -11.35
C LEU A 214 -9.73 0.23 -10.36
N TYR A 215 -9.70 1.46 -10.87
CA TYR A 215 -9.63 2.64 -10.04
C TYR A 215 -10.94 2.82 -9.24
N HIS A 216 -10.83 2.83 -7.93
CA HIS A 216 -11.94 3.04 -7.02
C HIS A 216 -12.05 4.52 -6.65
N HIS A 217 -13.21 5.12 -6.92
CA HIS A 217 -13.38 6.57 -6.69
C HIS A 217 -13.53 6.93 -5.22
N SER A 218 -14.13 6.04 -4.43
CA SER A 218 -14.34 6.23 -3.00
C SER A 218 -14.39 4.90 -2.29
N TYR A 219 -13.60 4.76 -1.23
CA TYR A 219 -13.50 3.53 -0.44
C TYR A 219 -14.29 3.59 0.86
N ARG A 220 -14.58 4.81 1.35
CA ARG A 220 -15.16 5.01 2.66
C ARG A 220 -15.91 6.34 2.74
N PHE A 221 -16.97 6.36 3.55
CA PHE A 221 -17.82 7.51 3.76
C PHE A 221 -17.94 7.92 5.24
N GLU A 222 -17.34 7.15 6.17
CA GLU A 222 -17.32 7.43 7.58
C GLU A 222 -16.11 8.27 7.94
N ASP A 223 -16.25 9.18 8.90
CA ASP A 223 -15.17 10.00 9.42
C ASP A 223 -14.39 10.76 8.32
N THR A 224 -15.10 11.36 7.38
CA THR A 224 -14.51 12.00 6.19
C THR A 224 -13.59 13.17 6.52
N ASP A 225 -13.79 13.85 7.64
CA ASP A 225 -12.96 14.95 8.08
C ASP A 225 -11.59 14.46 8.57
N ARG A 226 -11.55 13.30 9.17
CA ARG A 226 -10.34 12.71 9.73
C ARG A 226 -9.63 11.79 8.75
N MET A 227 -10.33 10.80 8.21
CA MET A 227 -9.74 9.73 7.41
C MET A 227 -9.79 10.04 5.91
N SER A 228 -8.84 9.50 5.16
CA SER A 228 -8.92 9.52 3.71
C SER A 228 -10.06 8.63 3.22
N THR A 229 -10.79 9.09 2.21
CA THR A 229 -11.91 8.35 1.59
C THR A 229 -11.60 7.88 0.17
N SER A 230 -10.48 8.28 -0.38
CA SER A 230 -10.05 7.95 -1.73
C SER A 230 -8.53 7.99 -1.87
N ILE A 231 -8.00 7.38 -2.93
CA ILE A 231 -6.56 7.40 -3.22
C ILE A 231 -6.00 8.82 -3.37
N PRO A 232 -6.62 9.75 -4.12
CA PRO A 232 -6.14 11.13 -4.17
C PRO A 232 -6.14 11.83 -2.81
N GLU A 233 -7.08 11.49 -1.95
CA GLU A 233 -7.14 12.06 -0.62
C GLU A 233 -6.05 11.51 0.30
N GLN A 234 -5.62 10.26 0.12
CA GLN A 234 -4.44 9.73 0.80
C GLN A 234 -3.20 10.60 0.56
N LYS A 235 -2.96 11.02 -0.69
CA LYS A 235 -1.87 11.95 -1.00
C LYS A 235 -1.98 13.24 -0.18
N ARG A 236 -3.18 13.81 -0.11
CA ARG A 236 -3.44 15.04 0.67
C ARG A 236 -3.18 14.82 2.16
N LYS A 237 -3.68 13.73 2.74
CA LYS A 237 -3.43 13.39 4.16
C LYS A 237 -1.94 13.11 4.43
N ALA A 238 -1.26 12.42 3.55
CA ALA A 238 0.19 12.21 3.65
C ALA A 238 0.95 13.55 3.63
N ARG A 239 0.58 14.46 2.74
CA ARG A 239 1.17 15.81 2.69
C ARG A 239 0.90 16.61 3.98
N GLN A 240 -0.28 16.45 4.61
CA GLN A 240 -0.59 17.04 5.92
C GLN A 240 0.29 16.46 7.04
N ILE A 241 0.57 15.15 7.02
CA ILE A 241 1.52 14.53 7.95
C ILE A 241 2.92 15.16 7.79
N VAL A 242 3.40 15.29 6.56
CA VAL A 242 4.70 15.96 6.27
C VAL A 242 4.72 17.40 6.76
N GLN A 243 3.64 18.15 6.56
CA GLN A 243 3.49 19.52 7.04
C GLN A 243 3.59 19.62 8.57
N ARG A 244 3.07 18.62 9.30
CA ARG A 244 3.25 18.53 10.75
C ARG A 244 4.72 18.27 11.15
N PHE A 245 5.46 17.52 10.36
CA PHE A 245 6.90 17.34 10.59
C PHE A 245 7.70 18.62 10.27
N ALA A 246 7.29 19.44 9.30
CA ALA A 246 7.86 20.76 9.10
C ALA A 246 7.59 21.67 10.31
N GLN A 247 6.36 21.68 10.82
CA GLN A 247 5.99 22.42 12.04
C GLN A 247 6.81 21.98 13.26
N LEU A 248 7.00 20.67 13.44
CA LEU A 248 7.84 20.09 14.49
C LEU A 248 9.31 20.52 14.35
N ARG A 249 9.84 20.53 13.12
CA ARG A 249 11.20 20.98 12.83
C ARG A 249 11.41 22.41 13.30
N ASP A 250 10.52 23.32 12.92
CA ASP A 250 10.66 24.75 13.25
C ASP A 250 10.53 24.99 14.76
N LEU A 251 9.59 24.31 15.41
CA LEU A 251 9.50 24.37 16.87
C LEU A 251 10.80 23.95 17.57
N LEU A 252 11.41 22.85 17.15
CA LEU A 252 12.62 22.34 17.80
C LEU A 252 13.89 23.11 17.45
N LEU A 253 13.92 23.81 16.30
CA LEU A 253 15.07 24.60 15.88
C LEU A 253 15.02 26.03 16.38
N ASP A 254 13.86 26.66 16.30
CA ASP A 254 13.68 28.10 16.49
C ASP A 254 12.80 28.44 17.72
N GLY A 255 12.18 27.43 18.35
CA GLY A 255 11.30 27.61 19.51
C GLY A 255 9.90 28.10 19.17
N GLU A 256 9.61 28.35 17.89
CA GLU A 256 8.33 28.87 17.42
C GLU A 256 7.48 27.71 16.81
N LEU A 257 6.19 27.74 17.10
CA LEU A 257 5.22 26.81 16.52
C LEU A 257 4.43 27.54 15.42
N PRO A 258 4.87 27.47 14.15
CA PRO A 258 4.19 28.17 13.07
C PRO A 258 2.79 27.61 12.84
N ALA A 259 1.86 28.49 12.38
CA ALA A 259 0.56 28.03 11.91
C ALA A 259 0.74 27.16 10.64
N LEU A 260 -0.09 26.14 10.47
CA LEU A 260 0.02 25.24 9.31
C LEU A 260 -0.14 25.97 7.98
N ASP A 261 -1.02 26.99 7.93
CA ASP A 261 -1.24 27.77 6.71
C ASP A 261 0.02 28.52 6.26
N GLY A 262 0.91 28.89 7.20
CA GLY A 262 2.20 29.49 6.90
C GLY A 262 3.24 28.55 6.30
N LEU A 263 3.00 27.25 6.36
CA LEU A 263 3.91 26.21 5.88
C LEU A 263 3.53 25.63 4.51
N VAL A 264 2.57 26.22 3.79
CA VAL A 264 2.07 25.65 2.53
C VAL A 264 3.16 25.54 1.46
N ASP A 265 4.07 26.51 1.42
CA ASP A 265 5.18 26.59 0.46
C ASP A 265 6.53 26.17 1.06
N ASP A 266 6.52 25.44 2.17
CA ASP A 266 7.73 24.96 2.83
C ASP A 266 8.55 24.04 1.89
N ASP A 267 9.88 24.11 2.01
CA ASP A 267 10.81 23.36 1.20
C ASP A 267 10.61 21.83 1.32
N VAL A 268 10.19 21.36 2.49
CA VAL A 268 9.88 19.95 2.76
C VAL A 268 8.61 19.50 2.02
N LEU A 269 7.62 20.38 1.89
CA LEU A 269 6.41 20.07 1.10
C LEU A 269 6.67 20.12 -0.40
N THR A 270 7.50 21.05 -0.86
CA THR A 270 7.99 21.08 -2.24
C THR A 270 8.77 19.81 -2.56
N LEU A 271 9.61 19.36 -1.63
CA LEU A 271 10.32 18.07 -1.74
C LEU A 271 9.35 16.91 -1.83
N PHE A 272 8.33 16.83 -0.98
CA PHE A 272 7.31 15.78 -1.03
C PHE A 272 6.63 15.72 -2.40
N ASP A 273 6.17 16.84 -2.93
CA ASP A 273 5.47 16.89 -4.22
C ASP A 273 6.40 16.45 -5.38
N ARG A 274 7.65 16.88 -5.39
CA ARG A 274 8.66 16.47 -6.38
C ARG A 274 8.96 14.97 -6.31
N GLU A 275 9.21 14.45 -5.13
CA GLU A 275 9.52 13.03 -4.92
C GLU A 275 8.32 12.13 -5.24
N PHE A 276 7.10 12.56 -4.91
CA PHE A 276 5.88 11.87 -5.29
C PHE A 276 5.76 11.73 -6.82
N GLU A 277 5.90 12.84 -7.55
CA GLU A 277 5.78 12.79 -9.01
C GLU A 277 6.92 11.98 -9.65
N GLY A 278 8.16 12.12 -9.15
CA GLY A 278 9.30 11.34 -9.61
C GLY A 278 9.10 9.83 -9.40
N HIS A 279 8.65 9.44 -8.21
CA HIS A 279 8.40 8.03 -7.89
C HIS A 279 7.23 7.46 -8.68
N ARG A 280 6.16 8.22 -8.86
CA ARG A 280 5.02 7.84 -9.69
C ARG A 280 5.40 7.58 -11.16
N ARG A 281 6.25 8.45 -11.75
CA ARG A 281 6.80 8.22 -13.10
C ARG A 281 7.62 6.93 -13.15
N ARG A 282 8.45 6.70 -12.15
CA ARG A 282 9.26 5.48 -12.03
C ARG A 282 8.39 4.22 -12.00
N LEU A 283 7.34 4.21 -11.17
CA LEU A 283 6.42 3.08 -11.06
C LEU A 283 5.66 2.84 -12.37
N PHE A 284 5.17 3.90 -13.01
CA PHE A 284 4.48 3.80 -14.29
C PHE A 284 5.37 3.20 -15.40
N LEU A 285 6.62 3.65 -15.51
CA LEU A 285 7.57 3.09 -16.46
C LEU A 285 7.86 1.61 -16.19
N ARG A 286 8.00 1.23 -14.93
CA ARG A 286 8.14 -0.18 -14.54
C ARG A 286 6.91 -1.00 -14.91
N GLN A 287 5.70 -0.48 -14.68
CA GLN A 287 4.45 -1.16 -15.07
C GLN A 287 4.32 -1.32 -16.59
N ILE A 288 4.85 -0.41 -17.38
CA ILE A 288 4.96 -0.56 -18.85
C ILE A 288 5.91 -1.71 -19.23
N GLY A 289 6.81 -2.12 -18.35
CA GLY A 289 7.79 -3.17 -18.59
C GLY A 289 9.24 -2.67 -18.74
N CYS A 290 9.50 -1.38 -18.52
CA CYS A 290 10.88 -0.84 -18.57
C CYS A 290 11.73 -1.45 -17.43
N ASP A 291 12.97 -1.78 -17.73
CA ASP A 291 13.97 -2.12 -16.74
C ASP A 291 14.51 -0.87 -15.99
N ASP A 292 15.27 -1.06 -14.92
CA ASP A 292 15.76 0.07 -14.12
C ASP A 292 16.72 0.99 -14.88
N LYS A 293 17.47 0.47 -15.85
CA LYS A 293 18.38 1.27 -16.68
C LYS A 293 17.61 2.21 -17.59
N ASP A 294 16.52 1.73 -18.18
CA ASP A 294 15.61 2.55 -18.99
C ASP A 294 14.92 3.60 -18.15
N VAL A 295 14.37 3.18 -17.01
CA VAL A 295 13.68 4.07 -16.08
C VAL A 295 14.60 5.22 -15.70
N ASP A 296 15.83 4.93 -15.25
CA ASP A 296 16.79 5.97 -14.84
C ASP A 296 17.22 6.88 -16.00
N ALA A 297 17.37 6.34 -17.19
CA ALA A 297 17.71 7.13 -18.36
C ALA A 297 16.57 8.03 -18.83
N ILE A 298 15.33 7.52 -18.85
CA ILE A 298 14.13 8.29 -19.20
C ILE A 298 13.90 9.40 -18.17
N LEU A 299 14.02 9.11 -16.88
CA LEU A 299 13.77 10.09 -15.82
C LEU A 299 14.83 11.19 -15.77
N ARG A 300 16.05 10.96 -16.23
CA ARG A 300 17.08 12.03 -16.40
C ARG A 300 16.71 13.04 -17.48
N LYS A 301 16.09 12.59 -18.57
CA LYS A 301 15.62 13.44 -19.69
C LYS A 301 14.27 12.90 -20.17
N PRO A 302 13.17 13.22 -19.45
CA PRO A 302 11.85 12.72 -19.81
C PRO A 302 11.42 13.22 -21.21
N PRO A 303 10.95 12.33 -22.09
CA PRO A 303 10.35 12.76 -23.35
C PRO A 303 8.94 13.34 -23.08
N ASP A 304 8.53 14.33 -23.87
CA ASP A 304 7.23 15.00 -23.73
C ASP A 304 6.04 14.03 -23.79
N CYS A 305 6.18 12.93 -24.54
CA CYS A 305 5.16 11.91 -24.66
C CYS A 305 4.86 11.18 -23.34
N LEU A 306 5.79 11.14 -22.39
CA LEU A 306 5.58 10.47 -21.10
C LEU A 306 4.48 11.15 -20.29
N GLU A 307 4.52 12.46 -20.11
CA GLU A 307 3.49 13.19 -19.37
C GLU A 307 2.13 13.10 -20.07
N SER A 308 2.11 13.20 -21.40
CA SER A 308 0.89 13.03 -22.19
C SER A 308 0.30 11.63 -22.05
N LEU A 309 1.12 10.59 -22.09
CA LEU A 309 0.70 9.20 -21.88
C LEU A 309 0.13 8.99 -20.47
N MET A 310 0.82 9.46 -19.45
CA MET A 310 0.38 9.36 -18.06
C MET A 310 -0.91 10.14 -17.80
N ALA A 311 -1.09 11.30 -18.44
CA ALA A 311 -2.31 12.08 -18.33
C ALA A 311 -3.51 11.35 -18.98
N LEU A 312 -3.32 10.76 -20.16
CA LEU A 312 -4.34 9.95 -20.83
C LEU A 312 -4.66 8.69 -20.06
N HIS A 313 -3.65 8.01 -19.49
CA HIS A 313 -3.83 6.84 -18.63
C HIS A 313 -4.76 7.17 -17.47
N ARG A 314 -4.45 8.19 -16.67
CA ARG A 314 -5.29 8.66 -15.56
C ARG A 314 -6.68 9.11 -15.99
N ARG A 315 -6.80 9.76 -17.16
CA ARG A 315 -8.10 10.17 -17.68
C ARG A 315 -9.00 9.00 -18.01
N LEU A 316 -8.46 7.93 -18.57
CA LEU A 316 -9.19 6.69 -18.83
C LEU A 316 -9.51 5.97 -17.53
N GLU A 317 -8.53 5.75 -16.67
CA GLU A 317 -8.65 5.09 -15.37
C GLU A 317 -9.77 5.68 -14.50
N ARG A 318 -9.86 7.02 -14.43
CA ARG A 318 -10.86 7.75 -13.63
C ARG A 318 -12.20 7.94 -14.33
N ARG A 319 -12.43 7.29 -15.45
CA ARG A 319 -13.70 7.40 -16.16
C ARG A 319 -14.79 6.65 -15.39
N ARG A 320 -15.89 7.36 -15.08
CA ARG A 320 -17.06 6.79 -14.43
C ARG A 320 -18.04 6.23 -15.45
N SER A 321 -18.68 5.11 -15.11
CA SER A 321 -19.73 4.51 -15.93
C SER A 321 -20.98 5.40 -15.98
N SER A 322 -21.60 5.46 -17.16
CA SER A 322 -22.88 6.13 -17.36
C SER A 322 -24.05 5.43 -16.66
N ARG A 323 -23.89 4.17 -16.29
CA ARG A 323 -24.87 3.38 -15.50
C ARG A 323 -24.87 3.75 -14.02
N GLY A 324 -23.80 4.41 -13.54
CA GLY A 324 -23.56 4.60 -12.13
C GLY A 324 -22.72 3.48 -11.51
N ALA A 325 -22.73 3.41 -10.19
CA ALA A 325 -21.95 2.43 -9.44
C ALA A 325 -22.59 1.03 -9.50
N CYS A 326 -21.75 0.01 -9.66
CA CYS A 326 -22.12 -1.40 -9.55
C CYS A 326 -21.53 -2.00 -8.28
N ARG A 327 -22.28 -2.85 -7.59
CA ARG A 327 -21.77 -3.58 -6.44
C ARG A 327 -20.81 -4.66 -6.92
N VAL A 328 -19.66 -4.75 -6.28
CA VAL A 328 -18.60 -5.74 -6.56
C VAL A 328 -18.47 -6.73 -5.41
N PRO A 329 -17.73 -7.85 -5.58
CA PRO A 329 -17.62 -8.92 -4.58
C PRO A 329 -17.16 -8.44 -3.19
N ASP A 330 -16.34 -7.40 -3.10
CA ASP A 330 -15.89 -6.80 -1.84
C ASP A 330 -16.95 -5.92 -1.14
N GLY A 331 -18.15 -5.84 -1.69
CA GLY A 331 -19.26 -5.08 -1.13
C GLY A 331 -19.21 -3.58 -1.42
N LEU A 332 -18.14 -3.06 -1.99
CA LEU A 332 -18.01 -1.67 -2.40
C LEU A 332 -18.72 -1.42 -3.74
N SER A 333 -18.96 -0.17 -4.06
CA SER A 333 -19.63 0.19 -5.30
C SER A 333 -18.63 0.75 -6.31
N TRP A 334 -18.46 0.07 -7.44
CA TRP A 334 -17.61 0.51 -8.52
C TRP A 334 -18.39 1.18 -9.64
N ASN A 335 -17.76 2.20 -10.19
CA ASN A 335 -18.24 2.86 -11.40
C ASN A 335 -17.13 3.08 -12.42
N ALA A 336 -15.96 2.48 -12.25
CA ALA A 336 -14.87 2.52 -13.23
C ALA A 336 -15.23 1.73 -14.49
N VAL A 337 -14.89 2.32 -15.66
CA VAL A 337 -15.19 1.73 -16.96
C VAL A 337 -14.02 0.93 -17.50
N TYR A 338 -12.79 1.36 -17.20
CA TYR A 338 -11.58 0.84 -17.83
C TYR A 338 -10.63 0.24 -16.79
N CYS A 339 -10.18 -0.98 -17.05
CA CYS A 339 -9.08 -1.63 -16.36
C CYS A 339 -7.76 -1.26 -17.06
N MET A 340 -7.14 -0.17 -16.61
CA MET A 340 -5.94 0.33 -17.27
C MET A 340 -4.71 -0.53 -17.01
N ARG A 341 -4.72 -1.36 -16.01
CA ARG A 341 -3.66 -2.34 -15.74
C ARG A 341 -3.62 -3.43 -16.82
N ASP A 342 -4.77 -3.85 -17.33
CA ASP A 342 -4.84 -4.79 -18.45
C ASP A 342 -4.29 -4.16 -19.74
N VAL A 343 -4.52 -2.85 -19.94
CA VAL A 343 -3.90 -2.12 -21.06
C VAL A 343 -2.38 -2.13 -20.95
N LEU A 344 -1.81 -1.85 -19.78
CA LEU A 344 -0.36 -1.89 -19.61
C LEU A 344 0.21 -3.27 -19.89
N ARG A 345 -0.51 -4.31 -19.52
CA ARG A 345 -0.12 -5.71 -19.68
C ARG A 345 -0.19 -6.20 -21.12
N GLU A 346 -1.30 -5.96 -21.83
CA GLU A 346 -1.59 -6.57 -23.13
C GLU A 346 -1.22 -5.69 -24.34
N LEU A 347 -1.20 -4.38 -24.17
CA LEU A 347 -0.99 -3.46 -25.27
C LEU A 347 0.31 -3.72 -26.05
N PRO A 348 1.49 -3.98 -25.42
CA PRO A 348 2.72 -4.19 -26.17
C PRO A 348 2.65 -5.44 -27.06
N GLU A 349 2.10 -6.54 -26.58
CA GLU A 349 1.92 -7.75 -27.37
C GLU A 349 0.94 -7.55 -28.54
N ARG A 350 -0.19 -6.89 -28.27
CA ARG A 350 -1.19 -6.59 -29.30
C ARG A 350 -0.64 -5.67 -30.41
N LEU A 351 0.15 -4.66 -30.02
CA LEU A 351 0.83 -3.78 -30.98
C LEU A 351 1.86 -4.53 -31.81
N LEU A 352 2.59 -5.46 -31.21
CA LEU A 352 3.57 -6.29 -31.89
C LEU A 352 2.88 -7.16 -32.97
N ARG A 353 1.77 -7.81 -32.63
CA ARG A 353 0.97 -8.60 -33.58
C ARG A 353 0.39 -7.74 -34.69
N SER A 354 -0.21 -6.60 -34.37
CA SER A 354 -0.78 -5.67 -35.34
C SER A 354 0.26 -5.15 -36.33
N ALA A 355 1.49 -4.89 -35.85
CA ALA A 355 2.60 -4.47 -36.69
C ALA A 355 3.04 -5.58 -37.67
N ALA A 356 3.01 -6.85 -37.28
CA ALA A 356 3.28 -7.99 -38.14
C ALA A 356 2.21 -8.17 -39.23
N GLU A 357 0.98 -7.73 -38.99
CA GLU A 357 -0.15 -7.69 -39.94
C GLU A 357 -0.18 -6.43 -40.78
N GLY A 358 0.85 -5.59 -40.70
CA GLY A 358 1.00 -4.36 -41.48
C GLY A 358 0.29 -3.12 -40.91
N SER A 359 -0.27 -3.19 -39.72
CA SER A 359 -0.89 -2.03 -39.07
C SER A 359 -0.06 -1.54 -37.87
N PRO A 360 0.37 -0.27 -37.85
CA PRO A 360 1.21 0.25 -36.77
C PRO A 360 0.46 0.47 -35.45
N ARG A 361 -0.87 0.37 -35.43
CA ARG A 361 -1.74 0.63 -34.29
C ARG A 361 -2.97 -0.26 -34.32
N LEU A 362 -3.53 -0.55 -33.13
CA LEU A 362 -4.80 -1.24 -33.02
C LEU A 362 -5.97 -0.35 -33.42
N PRO A 363 -6.99 -0.88 -34.10
CA PRO A 363 -8.30 -0.23 -34.16
C PRO A 363 -8.82 0.14 -32.77
N ALA A 364 -9.56 1.23 -32.65
CA ALA A 364 -10.09 1.65 -31.34
C ALA A 364 -10.95 0.59 -30.67
N LYS A 365 -11.66 -0.24 -31.45
CA LYS A 365 -12.44 -1.37 -30.94
C LYS A 365 -11.56 -2.36 -30.19
N ASP A 366 -10.42 -2.70 -30.74
CA ASP A 366 -9.52 -3.71 -30.16
C ASP A 366 -8.76 -3.15 -28.95
N PHE A 367 -8.39 -1.86 -28.98
CA PHE A 367 -7.86 -1.18 -27.80
C PHE A 367 -8.85 -1.19 -26.64
N TYR A 368 -10.13 -0.86 -26.88
CA TYR A 368 -11.13 -0.88 -25.82
C TYR A 368 -11.55 -2.30 -25.42
N ALA A 369 -11.39 -3.30 -26.26
CA ALA A 369 -11.60 -4.70 -25.89
C ALA A 369 -10.63 -5.16 -24.78
N ILE A 370 -9.41 -4.58 -24.71
CA ILE A 370 -8.48 -4.81 -23.62
C ILE A 370 -8.91 -4.02 -22.37
N ALA A 371 -9.30 -2.76 -22.55
CA ALA A 371 -9.47 -1.82 -21.46
C ALA A 371 -10.81 -1.95 -20.71
N LEU A 372 -11.88 -2.41 -21.35
CA LEU A 372 -13.23 -2.40 -20.80
C LEU A 372 -13.38 -3.41 -19.66
N SER A 373 -13.83 -2.92 -18.51
CA SER A 373 -14.23 -3.79 -17.40
C SER A 373 -15.55 -4.53 -17.69
N ASP A 374 -15.79 -5.64 -16.99
CA ASP A 374 -17.05 -6.39 -17.07
C ASP A 374 -18.26 -5.56 -16.57
N TYR A 375 -18.02 -4.56 -15.72
CA TYR A 375 -19.04 -3.65 -15.20
C TYR A 375 -19.41 -2.50 -16.15
N ALA A 376 -18.71 -2.37 -17.28
CA ALA A 376 -19.01 -1.35 -18.28
C ALA A 376 -20.38 -1.55 -18.91
N SER A 377 -21.20 -0.48 -18.93
CA SER A 377 -22.56 -0.51 -19.51
C SER A 377 -22.52 -0.62 -21.04
N ARG A 378 -23.65 -0.94 -21.67
CA ARG A 378 -23.78 -0.90 -23.14
C ARG A 378 -23.33 0.43 -23.73
N LYS A 379 -23.69 1.57 -23.09
CA LYS A 379 -23.28 2.92 -23.52
C LYS A 379 -21.76 3.12 -23.36
N ASP A 380 -21.17 2.55 -22.32
CA ASP A 380 -19.73 2.63 -22.11
C ASP A 380 -18.94 1.78 -23.12
N ARG A 381 -19.54 0.78 -23.72
CA ARG A 381 -18.94 -0.06 -24.78
C ARG A 381 -19.04 0.56 -26.18
N GLN A 382 -19.86 1.60 -26.38
CA GLN A 382 -20.00 2.28 -27.66
C GLN A 382 -18.78 3.16 -27.95
N ILE A 383 -18.21 3.02 -29.14
CA ILE A 383 -17.07 3.82 -29.61
C ILE A 383 -17.56 5.01 -30.42
N ASN A 384 -17.57 6.17 -29.79
CA ASN A 384 -17.84 7.44 -30.46
C ASN A 384 -16.52 8.08 -30.96
N PRO A 385 -16.59 9.17 -31.78
CA PRO A 385 -15.41 9.86 -32.30
C PRO A 385 -14.40 10.27 -31.22
N TYR A 386 -14.88 10.77 -30.10
CA TYR A 386 -14.03 11.16 -28.95
C TYR A 386 -13.24 9.99 -28.39
N ARG A 387 -13.91 8.84 -28.15
CA ARG A 387 -13.22 7.63 -27.66
C ARG A 387 -12.21 7.09 -28.67
N ARG A 388 -12.55 7.14 -29.95
CA ARG A 388 -11.62 6.77 -31.01
C ARG A 388 -10.35 7.63 -30.96
N GLN A 389 -10.51 8.94 -30.80
CA GLN A 389 -9.38 9.86 -30.69
C GLN A 389 -8.53 9.57 -29.47
N LEU A 390 -9.15 9.27 -28.29
CA LEU A 390 -8.41 8.92 -27.06
C LEU A 390 -7.59 7.63 -27.23
N ALA A 391 -8.17 6.59 -27.82
CA ALA A 391 -7.45 5.34 -28.06
C ALA A 391 -6.25 5.53 -29.00
N LEU A 392 -6.43 6.33 -30.06
CA LEU A 392 -5.35 6.64 -31.00
C LEU A 392 -4.25 7.51 -30.35
N ALA A 393 -4.63 8.50 -29.54
CA ALA A 393 -3.69 9.36 -28.84
C ALA A 393 -2.88 8.56 -27.78
N TYR A 394 -3.54 7.66 -27.04
CA TYR A 394 -2.85 6.80 -26.08
C TYR A 394 -1.78 5.93 -26.77
N GLN A 395 -2.16 5.23 -27.82
CA GLN A 395 -1.23 4.40 -28.61
C GLN A 395 -0.11 5.22 -29.27
N HIS A 396 -0.42 6.43 -29.73
CA HIS A 396 0.58 7.33 -30.31
C HIS A 396 1.67 7.66 -29.28
N HIS A 397 1.32 8.15 -28.11
CA HIS A 397 2.30 8.50 -27.08
C HIS A 397 3.00 7.28 -26.51
N TYR A 398 2.32 6.12 -26.41
CA TYR A 398 2.94 4.87 -26.03
C TYR A 398 4.05 4.47 -27.02
N LEU A 399 3.76 4.50 -28.34
CA LEU A 399 4.72 4.17 -29.37
C LEU A 399 5.88 5.18 -29.45
N GLN A 400 5.62 6.48 -29.24
CA GLN A 400 6.68 7.49 -29.13
C GLN A 400 7.65 7.17 -27.96
N LEU A 401 7.13 6.72 -26.82
CA LEU A 401 7.96 6.28 -25.69
C LEU A 401 8.79 5.05 -26.06
N VAL A 402 8.18 4.06 -26.74
CA VAL A 402 8.87 2.87 -27.23
C VAL A 402 9.99 3.26 -28.21
N ASP A 403 9.72 4.20 -29.13
CA ASP A 403 10.72 4.70 -30.09
C ASP A 403 11.88 5.40 -29.40
N ALA A 404 11.61 6.18 -28.35
CA ALA A 404 12.65 6.82 -27.57
C ALA A 404 13.57 5.78 -26.86
N ILE A 405 13.00 4.69 -26.34
CA ILE A 405 13.75 3.56 -25.77
C ILE A 405 14.55 2.85 -26.86
N ALA A 406 13.93 2.56 -28.00
CA ALA A 406 14.55 1.87 -29.14
C ALA A 406 15.76 2.64 -29.70
N ALA A 407 15.60 3.94 -29.91
CA ALA A 407 16.68 4.82 -30.38
C ALA A 407 17.86 4.83 -29.39
N ARG A 408 17.59 4.93 -28.10
CA ARG A 408 18.61 4.94 -27.05
C ARG A 408 19.36 3.61 -26.95
N ARG A 409 18.66 2.49 -27.12
CA ARG A 409 19.24 1.14 -27.08
C ARG A 409 19.82 0.67 -28.40
N HIS A 410 19.72 1.46 -29.47
CA HIS A 410 20.07 1.08 -30.85
C HIS A 410 19.42 -0.26 -31.27
N ARG A 411 18.12 -0.42 -30.95
CA ARG A 411 17.34 -1.61 -31.25
C ARG A 411 16.10 -1.27 -32.09
N SER A 412 15.50 -2.27 -32.73
CA SER A 412 14.24 -2.08 -33.45
C SER A 412 13.08 -1.88 -32.46
N ARG A 413 12.02 -1.16 -32.88
CA ARG A 413 10.77 -1.01 -32.12
C ARG A 413 10.18 -2.36 -31.74
N SER A 414 10.17 -3.33 -32.67
CA SER A 414 9.61 -4.67 -32.44
C SER A 414 10.35 -5.43 -31.33
N ALA A 415 11.69 -5.32 -31.30
CA ALA A 415 12.51 -5.97 -30.27
C ALA A 415 12.26 -5.34 -28.88
N VAL A 416 12.06 -4.02 -28.81
CA VAL A 416 11.71 -3.33 -27.55
C VAL A 416 10.30 -3.68 -27.11
N LEU A 417 9.33 -3.71 -28.01
CA LEU A 417 7.94 -4.11 -27.70
C LEU A 417 7.86 -5.53 -27.15
N ALA A 418 8.61 -6.48 -27.72
CA ALA A 418 8.64 -7.85 -27.24
C ALA A 418 9.16 -7.92 -25.78
N GLU A 419 10.28 -7.24 -25.49
CA GLU A 419 10.86 -7.20 -24.17
C GLU A 419 9.94 -6.50 -23.14
N LEU A 420 9.33 -5.38 -23.52
CA LEU A 420 8.34 -4.69 -22.68
C LEU A 420 7.13 -5.59 -22.40
N SER A 421 6.68 -6.37 -23.39
CA SER A 421 5.58 -7.33 -23.22
C SER A 421 5.88 -8.37 -22.15
N ASP A 422 7.06 -9.01 -22.23
CA ASP A 422 7.48 -10.02 -21.27
C ASP A 422 7.52 -9.48 -19.84
N HIS A 423 8.07 -8.28 -19.67
CA HIS A 423 8.15 -7.64 -18.36
C HIS A 423 6.80 -7.12 -17.87
N ALA A 424 5.97 -6.55 -18.74
CA ALA A 424 4.67 -5.99 -18.37
C ALA A 424 3.72 -7.07 -17.84
N VAL A 425 3.77 -8.28 -18.37
CA VAL A 425 2.99 -9.45 -17.88
C VAL A 425 3.37 -9.78 -16.44
N LEU A 426 4.66 -9.74 -16.10
CA LEU A 426 5.15 -10.00 -14.74
C LEU A 426 4.78 -8.88 -13.75
N ARG A 427 4.80 -7.63 -14.22
CA ARG A 427 4.47 -6.45 -13.40
C ARG A 427 2.97 -6.27 -13.16
N ASN A 428 2.14 -6.76 -14.06
CA ASN A 428 0.68 -6.65 -14.01
C ASN A 428 0.00 -8.04 -14.10
N PRO A 429 0.18 -8.93 -13.11
CA PRO A 429 -0.37 -10.29 -13.16
C PRO A 429 -1.90 -10.29 -12.98
N TYR A 430 -2.60 -11.17 -13.70
CA TYR A 430 -4.05 -11.34 -13.55
C TYR A 430 -4.46 -11.97 -12.21
N ALA A 431 -3.61 -12.82 -11.65
CA ALA A 431 -3.95 -13.59 -10.45
C ALA A 431 -3.78 -12.81 -9.14
N ARG A 432 -3.58 -11.51 -9.21
CA ARG A 432 -3.42 -10.66 -8.04
C ARG A 432 -4.77 -10.44 -7.36
N MET A 433 -4.85 -10.76 -6.07
CA MET A 433 -6.08 -10.61 -5.29
C MET A 433 -6.27 -9.19 -4.77
N THR A 434 -7.53 -8.79 -4.63
CA THR A 434 -7.95 -7.62 -3.85
C THR A 434 -7.72 -7.83 -2.35
N GLY A 435 -7.73 -6.75 -1.57
CA GLY A 435 -7.67 -6.82 -0.11
C GLY A 435 -8.82 -7.63 0.49
N ASP A 436 -10.01 -7.55 -0.10
CA ASP A 436 -11.15 -8.37 0.29
C ASP A 436 -10.94 -9.85 -0.03
N GLY A 437 -10.34 -10.15 -1.18
CA GLY A 437 -9.95 -11.51 -1.52
C GLY A 437 -8.98 -12.13 -0.50
N LEU A 438 -8.00 -11.34 -0.03
CA LEU A 438 -7.09 -11.76 1.05
C LEU A 438 -7.85 -12.02 2.37
N THR A 439 -8.88 -11.23 2.67
CA THR A 439 -9.76 -11.46 3.82
C THR A 439 -10.56 -12.77 3.69
N HIS A 440 -11.08 -13.07 2.50
CA HIS A 440 -11.75 -14.35 2.22
C HIS A 440 -10.78 -15.53 2.32
N ALA A 441 -9.55 -15.40 1.80
CA ALA A 441 -8.50 -16.42 1.95
C ALA A 441 -8.19 -16.67 3.45
N THR A 442 -8.08 -15.62 4.24
CA THR A 442 -7.88 -15.71 5.69
C THR A 442 -9.01 -16.49 6.36
N ARG A 443 -10.27 -16.14 6.09
CA ARG A 443 -11.43 -16.86 6.64
C ARG A 443 -11.47 -18.32 6.23
N ARG A 444 -11.05 -18.64 5.01
CA ARG A 444 -10.94 -20.04 4.54
C ARG A 444 -9.92 -20.85 5.35
N LEU A 445 -8.81 -20.23 5.74
CA LEU A 445 -7.81 -20.85 6.59
C LEU A 445 -8.32 -21.00 8.03
N THR A 446 -8.85 -19.93 8.62
CA THR A 446 -9.29 -19.93 10.03
C THR A 446 -10.49 -20.82 10.30
N SER A 447 -11.41 -20.97 9.34
CA SER A 447 -12.52 -21.93 9.44
C SER A 447 -12.07 -23.40 9.49
N ASN A 448 -10.84 -23.71 9.12
CA ASN A 448 -10.24 -25.04 9.19
C ASN A 448 -9.21 -25.19 10.33
N ARG A 449 -9.09 -24.20 11.23
CA ARG A 449 -8.10 -24.14 12.29
C ARG A 449 -7.98 -25.42 13.12
N GLY A 450 -9.10 -25.98 13.57
CA GLY A 450 -9.10 -27.22 14.38
C GLY A 450 -8.75 -28.51 13.60
N ARG A 451 -8.58 -28.42 12.29
CA ARG A 451 -8.33 -29.55 11.36
C ARG A 451 -6.94 -29.50 10.72
N LEU A 452 -6.27 -28.35 10.80
CA LEU A 452 -4.94 -28.11 10.27
C LEU A 452 -3.93 -28.02 11.43
N ALA A 453 -2.77 -28.63 11.26
CA ALA A 453 -1.63 -28.37 12.14
C ALA A 453 -1.07 -26.95 11.87
N PRO A 454 -0.40 -26.31 12.86
CA PRO A 454 0.21 -24.99 12.67
C PRO A 454 1.17 -24.96 11.46
N GLU A 455 1.97 -25.99 11.26
CA GLU A 455 2.92 -26.13 10.16
C GLU A 455 2.22 -26.22 8.80
N GLU A 456 1.07 -26.90 8.71
CA GLU A 456 0.25 -26.97 7.52
C GLU A 456 -0.36 -25.63 7.18
N THR A 457 -0.84 -24.89 8.19
CA THR A 457 -1.34 -23.52 8.03
C THR A 457 -0.23 -22.60 7.52
N PHE A 458 0.97 -22.69 8.10
CA PHE A 458 2.13 -21.91 7.65
C PHE A 458 2.51 -22.22 6.20
N ARG A 459 2.54 -23.50 5.79
CA ARG A 459 2.84 -23.89 4.41
C ARG A 459 1.79 -23.36 3.42
N LEU A 460 0.50 -23.40 3.78
CA LEU A 460 -0.58 -22.84 2.97
C LEU A 460 -0.45 -21.32 2.80
N LEU A 461 -0.16 -20.59 3.89
CA LEU A 461 0.08 -19.14 3.85
C LEU A 461 1.27 -18.81 2.96
N ARG A 462 2.36 -19.56 3.09
CA ARG A 462 3.57 -19.35 2.29
C ARG A 462 3.31 -19.62 0.80
N ALA A 463 2.70 -20.74 0.46
CA ALA A 463 2.38 -21.10 -0.92
C ALA A 463 1.44 -20.07 -1.57
N PHE A 464 0.47 -19.55 -0.81
CA PHE A 464 -0.41 -18.51 -1.30
C PHE A 464 0.32 -17.18 -1.48
N ALA A 465 1.19 -16.78 -0.55
CA ALA A 465 2.01 -15.57 -0.70
C ALA A 465 3.00 -15.68 -1.87
N ASP A 466 3.58 -16.87 -2.12
CA ASP A 466 4.41 -17.15 -3.29
C ASP A 466 3.62 -16.93 -4.59
N PHE A 467 2.38 -17.40 -4.62
CA PHE A 467 1.47 -17.21 -5.77
C PHE A 467 1.11 -15.74 -6.03
N GLN A 468 1.07 -14.89 -4.99
CA GLN A 468 0.77 -13.46 -5.10
C GLN A 468 2.00 -12.58 -5.36
N GLN A 469 3.19 -13.16 -5.46
CA GLN A 469 4.42 -12.42 -5.74
C GLN A 469 4.52 -12.07 -7.24
N ARG A 470 4.86 -10.80 -7.54
CA ARG A 470 5.21 -10.35 -8.88
C ARG A 470 6.62 -10.81 -9.27
N GLU A 471 6.94 -10.73 -10.55
CA GLU A 471 8.26 -10.99 -11.14
C GLU A 471 8.69 -12.45 -11.13
N ILE A 472 8.02 -13.30 -10.39
CA ILE A 472 8.19 -14.73 -10.48
C ILE A 472 6.87 -15.25 -11.02
N SER A 473 6.79 -15.46 -12.34
CA SER A 473 5.67 -16.23 -12.91
C SER A 473 5.82 -17.65 -12.36
N PRO A 474 5.02 -18.07 -11.37
CA PRO A 474 4.98 -19.49 -11.08
C PRO A 474 4.40 -20.13 -12.34
N GLY A 475 5.19 -20.91 -13.05
CA GLY A 475 4.64 -21.76 -14.09
C GLY A 475 3.45 -22.53 -13.50
N PRO A 476 2.38 -22.80 -14.25
CA PRO A 476 1.19 -23.52 -13.73
C PRO A 476 1.53 -24.86 -13.07
N ALA A 477 2.66 -25.46 -13.39
CA ALA A 477 3.20 -26.65 -12.74
C ALA A 477 3.72 -26.38 -11.30
N SER A 478 4.36 -25.23 -11.03
CA SER A 478 5.02 -24.99 -9.74
C SER A 478 4.05 -24.77 -8.56
N THR A 479 2.83 -24.32 -8.83
CA THR A 479 1.82 -24.08 -7.77
C THR A 479 0.99 -25.31 -7.43
N ALA A 480 0.72 -26.20 -8.40
CA ALA A 480 0.01 -27.45 -8.16
C ALA A 480 0.93 -28.48 -7.47
N ASP A 481 2.19 -28.55 -7.87
CA ASP A 481 3.18 -29.48 -7.33
C ASP A 481 3.67 -29.13 -5.93
N ALA A 482 3.62 -27.84 -5.54
CA ALA A 482 4.08 -27.39 -4.22
C ALA A 482 3.35 -28.04 -3.02
N MET A 483 2.19 -28.67 -3.26
CA MET A 483 1.38 -29.34 -2.26
C MET A 483 1.05 -30.81 -2.64
N ALA A 484 1.78 -31.41 -3.58
CA ALA A 484 1.48 -32.75 -4.07
C ALA A 484 1.54 -33.82 -2.98
N ASP A 485 2.52 -33.72 -2.09
CA ASP A 485 2.76 -34.67 -0.99
C ASP A 485 1.93 -34.39 0.28
N GLU A 486 1.11 -33.35 0.29
CA GLU A 486 0.31 -32.99 1.45
C GLU A 486 -0.97 -33.82 1.59
N ARG A 487 -1.52 -33.84 2.81
CA ARG A 487 -2.80 -34.51 3.09
C ARG A 487 -3.92 -34.00 2.17
N PRO A 488 -4.93 -34.83 1.82
CA PRO A 488 -6.04 -34.44 0.94
C PRO A 488 -6.75 -33.14 1.39
N LEU A 489 -6.87 -32.90 2.69
CA LEU A 489 -7.46 -31.68 3.23
C LEU A 489 -6.63 -30.44 2.87
N VAL A 490 -5.31 -30.49 3.05
CA VAL A 490 -4.38 -29.39 2.75
C VAL A 490 -4.41 -29.08 1.26
N ARG A 491 -4.33 -30.10 0.42
CA ARG A 491 -4.44 -29.94 -1.05
C ARG A 491 -5.76 -29.33 -1.48
N ARG A 492 -6.87 -29.70 -0.83
CA ARG A 492 -8.19 -29.11 -1.11
C ARG A 492 -8.21 -27.65 -0.75
N ILE A 493 -7.76 -27.28 0.47
CA ILE A 493 -7.73 -25.88 0.90
C ILE A 493 -6.84 -25.05 -0.01
N HIS A 494 -5.67 -25.57 -0.41
CA HIS A 494 -4.80 -24.88 -1.36
C HIS A 494 -5.50 -24.59 -2.70
N ARG A 495 -6.19 -25.60 -3.28
CA ARG A 495 -6.98 -25.42 -4.52
C ARG A 495 -8.09 -24.37 -4.34
N ASP A 496 -8.76 -24.38 -3.18
CA ASP A 496 -9.80 -23.41 -2.87
C ASP A 496 -9.21 -21.98 -2.79
N LEU A 497 -8.02 -21.80 -2.20
CA LEU A 497 -7.32 -20.51 -2.16
C LEU A 497 -6.94 -20.01 -3.55
N LEU A 498 -6.45 -20.90 -4.42
CA LEU A 498 -6.14 -20.55 -5.82
C LEU A 498 -7.40 -20.23 -6.62
N ALA A 499 -8.53 -20.89 -6.33
CA ALA A 499 -9.82 -20.57 -6.95
C ALA A 499 -10.32 -19.18 -6.53
N LEU A 500 -10.21 -18.82 -5.24
CA LEU A 500 -10.55 -17.49 -4.74
C LEU A 500 -9.75 -16.38 -5.49
N ALA A 501 -8.49 -16.63 -5.86
CA ALA A 501 -7.70 -15.68 -6.61
C ALA A 501 -8.30 -15.34 -7.99
N ARG A 502 -9.09 -16.23 -8.57
CA ARG A 502 -9.83 -15.99 -9.83
C ARG A 502 -11.08 -15.15 -9.61
N ASP A 503 -11.75 -15.33 -8.45
CA ASP A 503 -13.00 -14.64 -8.14
C ASP A 503 -12.76 -13.21 -7.63
N PHE A 504 -11.61 -12.96 -6.98
CA PHE A 504 -11.22 -11.68 -6.39
C PHE A 504 -9.97 -11.07 -7.02
N ARG A 505 -9.72 -11.36 -8.30
CA ARG A 505 -8.61 -10.76 -9.03
C ARG A 505 -8.83 -9.27 -9.28
N GLU A 506 -7.76 -8.52 -9.44
CA GLU A 506 -7.83 -7.08 -9.69
C GLU A 506 -8.41 -6.71 -11.07
N SER A 507 -8.15 -7.52 -12.08
CA SER A 507 -8.72 -7.37 -13.42
C SER A 507 -10.08 -8.06 -13.47
N LEU A 508 -11.13 -7.35 -13.24
CA LEU A 508 -12.49 -7.84 -13.33
C LEU A 508 -13.14 -7.45 -14.65
#